data_cd0269f6ce24a98d6e07acbf7b3d0766
#
_entry.id   cd0269f6ce24a98d6e07acbf7b3d0766
#
_cell.length_a   1.000
_cell.length_b   1.000
_cell.length_c   1.000
_cell.angle_alpha   90.00
_cell.angle_beta   90.00
_cell.angle_gamma   90.00
#
_symmetry.space_group_name_H-M   'P 1'
#
loop_
_entity.id
_entity.type
_entity.pdbx_description
1 polymer ?
#
loop_
_entity_poly.entity_id
_entity_poly.type
_entity_poly.pdbx_seq_one_letter_code
_entity_poly.pdbx_strand_id
1 'polypeptide(L)'
;MGFKRCLACCACLLFLVALAGCGAGGGQAGGGQAGKASGPNGGSAAAAGSVVKTIEVKETEYRLNPAKITLNKPGTYVFKAENTGNATHALEIEGKGLEEETKDLNAGQSADLKVTLKAGTYEIYCPVDSHRQQGMEGTVTVKQGSSGGGSGGY
;
A
#
# COMPACT_ATOMS: atom_id res chain seq x y z
N MET A 1 6.26 -2.90 45.44
CA MET A 1 4.92 -2.54 45.95
C MET A 1 4.21 -1.83 44.78
N GLY A 2 3.19 -2.28 44.15
CA GLY A 2 2.16 -3.24 44.37
C GLY A 2 1.57 -3.72 43.03
N PHE A 3 1.40 -4.99 43.00
CA PHE A 3 0.62 -5.75 42.01
C PHE A 3 -0.85 -5.34 42.08
N LYS A 4 -1.48 -5.08 40.95
CA LYS A 4 -2.94 -5.23 40.83
C LYS A 4 -3.27 -6.11 39.62
N ARG A 5 -3.50 -7.37 39.94
CA ARG A 5 -4.19 -8.36 39.10
C ARG A 5 -5.66 -7.94 39.01
N CYS A 6 -6.23 -7.87 37.82
CA CYS A 6 -7.66 -8.04 37.62
C CYS A 6 -7.91 -9.27 36.77
N LEU A 7 -8.42 -10.28 37.46
CA LEU A 7 -9.02 -11.48 36.90
C LEU A 7 -10.52 -11.23 36.73
N ALA A 8 -11.14 -12.00 35.86
CA ALA A 8 -12.57 -12.23 35.61
C ALA A 8 -13.13 -11.39 34.43
N CYS A 9 -13.89 -11.94 33.50
CA CYS A 9 -14.85 -13.01 33.55
C CYS A 9 -15.14 -13.56 32.14
N CYS A 10 -15.13 -14.83 32.06
CA CYS A 10 -15.99 -15.77 31.39
C CYS A 10 -17.35 -15.22 30.92
N ALA A 11 -17.71 -15.43 29.64
CA ALA A 11 -19.08 -15.77 29.26
C ALA A 11 -19.08 -16.45 27.88
N CYS A 12 -19.29 -17.73 27.90
CA CYS A 12 -19.72 -18.57 26.78
C CYS A 12 -21.06 -18.07 26.22
N LEU A 13 -21.22 -18.02 24.92
CA LEU A 13 -22.54 -18.11 24.29
C LEU A 13 -22.40 -18.92 23.00
N LEU A 14 -22.80 -20.18 23.13
CA LEU A 14 -23.12 -21.09 22.03
C LEU A 14 -24.41 -20.62 21.35
N PHE A 15 -24.37 -20.37 20.05
CA PHE A 15 -25.56 -20.35 19.22
C PHE A 15 -25.39 -21.33 18.06
N LEU A 16 -26.03 -22.47 18.26
CA LEU A 16 -26.37 -23.46 17.22
C LEU A 16 -27.66 -23.00 16.56
N VAL A 17 -27.62 -22.72 15.25
CA VAL A 17 -28.85 -22.74 14.44
C VAL A 17 -28.55 -23.52 13.16
N ALA A 18 -29.05 -24.74 13.12
CA ALA A 18 -29.20 -25.54 11.92
C ALA A 18 -30.53 -25.18 11.26
N LEU A 19 -30.52 -24.90 9.96
CA LEU A 19 -31.72 -24.99 9.13
C LEU A 19 -31.32 -25.46 7.74
N ALA A 20 -31.70 -26.70 7.50
CA ALA A 20 -31.72 -27.35 6.21
C ALA A 20 -32.84 -26.72 5.35
N GLY A 21 -32.54 -26.51 4.05
CA GLY A 21 -33.49 -26.09 3.05
C GLY A 21 -33.10 -26.68 1.68
N CYS A 22 -33.61 -27.89 1.36
CA CYS A 22 -33.66 -28.42 0.01
C CYS A 22 -34.63 -27.61 -0.86
N GLY A 23 -34.24 -27.26 -2.08
CA GLY A 23 -35.05 -26.74 -3.14
C GLY A 23 -34.51 -27.14 -4.50
N ALA A 24 -35.03 -28.26 -5.04
CA ALA A 24 -34.81 -28.70 -6.40
C ALA A 24 -35.85 -28.07 -7.35
N GLY A 25 -35.46 -27.78 -8.57
CA GLY A 25 -36.31 -27.38 -9.70
C GLY A 25 -35.51 -26.51 -10.63
N GLY A 26 -35.14 -26.90 -11.83
CA GLY A 26 -35.94 -27.36 -12.92
C GLY A 26 -35.66 -26.45 -14.10
N GLY A 27 -35.02 -26.97 -15.17
CA GLY A 27 -34.47 -26.38 -16.35
C GLY A 27 -35.30 -25.37 -17.14
N GLN A 28 -34.60 -24.62 -17.99
CA GLN A 28 -35.04 -24.38 -19.38
C GLN A 28 -33.94 -23.75 -20.21
N ALA A 29 -33.67 -24.37 -21.33
CA ALA A 29 -32.83 -23.84 -22.39
C ALA A 29 -33.61 -22.78 -23.21
N GLY A 30 -32.89 -21.77 -23.71
CA GLY A 30 -33.42 -20.77 -24.67
C GLY A 30 -32.35 -19.69 -24.85
N GLY A 31 -31.53 -19.69 -25.83
CA GLY A 31 -31.68 -19.11 -27.14
C GLY A 31 -31.33 -17.62 -27.16
N GLY A 32 -30.13 -17.28 -27.62
CA GLY A 32 -29.70 -16.17 -28.43
C GLY A 32 -30.25 -14.75 -28.16
N GLN A 33 -29.32 -13.81 -27.94
CA GLN A 33 -29.23 -12.64 -28.84
C GLN A 33 -28.09 -11.72 -28.38
N ALA A 34 -27.25 -11.36 -29.34
CA ALA A 34 -26.25 -10.31 -29.25
C ALA A 34 -26.93 -8.98 -28.92
N GLY A 35 -26.58 -8.41 -27.82
CA GLY A 35 -26.97 -7.08 -27.37
C GLY A 35 -25.75 -6.24 -27.05
N LYS A 36 -25.26 -5.51 -28.03
CA LYS A 36 -24.29 -4.43 -27.92
C LYS A 36 -24.94 -3.33 -27.10
N ALA A 37 -24.50 -3.15 -25.87
CA ALA A 37 -24.82 -1.98 -25.09
C ALA A 37 -23.54 -1.35 -24.57
N SER A 38 -23.07 -0.35 -25.30
CA SER A 38 -22.13 0.66 -24.85
C SER A 38 -22.78 1.45 -23.73
N GLY A 39 -22.31 1.28 -22.50
CA GLY A 39 -22.59 2.18 -21.38
C GLY A 39 -21.32 2.98 -21.11
N PRO A 40 -21.32 4.31 -21.20
CA PRO A 40 -20.19 5.09 -20.75
C PRO A 40 -20.24 5.15 -19.22
N ASN A 41 -19.50 4.29 -18.57
CA ASN A 41 -19.22 4.46 -17.15
C ASN A 41 -18.18 5.57 -17.01
N GLY A 42 -18.67 6.79 -16.84
CA GLY A 42 -17.87 7.96 -16.52
C GLY A 42 -17.32 7.86 -15.10
N GLY A 43 -16.38 6.96 -14.89
CA GLY A 43 -15.46 7.03 -13.77
C GLY A 43 -14.49 8.15 -14.06
N SER A 44 -14.57 9.23 -13.30
CA SER A 44 -13.56 10.30 -13.29
C SER A 44 -12.22 9.66 -12.92
N ALA A 45 -11.47 9.23 -13.92
CA ALA A 45 -10.08 8.89 -13.77
C ALA A 45 -9.38 10.21 -13.46
N ALA A 46 -9.14 10.48 -12.17
CA ALA A 46 -8.13 11.44 -11.78
C ALA A 46 -6.90 11.13 -12.62
N ALA A 47 -6.42 12.11 -13.36
CA ALA A 47 -5.32 11.97 -14.31
C ALA A 47 -4.17 11.23 -13.61
N ALA A 48 -4.02 9.96 -13.94
CA ALA A 48 -2.93 9.13 -13.43
C ALA A 48 -1.66 9.67 -14.09
N GLY A 49 -1.00 10.61 -13.40
CA GLY A 49 0.27 11.15 -13.84
C GLY A 49 1.19 10.00 -14.22
N SER A 50 1.89 10.14 -15.35
CA SER A 50 2.83 9.12 -15.79
C SER A 50 3.84 8.82 -14.69
N VAL A 51 4.09 7.55 -14.44
CA VAL A 51 5.08 7.11 -13.45
C VAL A 51 6.46 7.57 -13.89
N VAL A 52 7.13 8.37 -13.05
CA VAL A 52 8.48 8.88 -13.32
C VAL A 52 9.52 7.77 -13.22
N LYS A 53 9.38 6.93 -12.19
CA LYS A 53 10.32 5.83 -11.91
C LYS A 53 9.71 4.85 -10.91
N THR A 54 10.10 3.58 -11.03
CA THR A 54 9.91 2.56 -10.00
C THR A 54 11.18 2.46 -9.15
N ILE A 55 11.02 2.40 -7.82
CA ILE A 55 12.07 2.25 -6.83
C ILE A 55 11.85 0.91 -6.12
N GLU A 56 12.81 0.01 -6.18
CA GLU A 56 12.77 -1.22 -5.41
C GLU A 56 13.24 -0.95 -3.98
N VAL A 57 12.47 -1.44 -3.00
CA VAL A 57 12.78 -1.39 -1.57
C VAL A 57 12.68 -2.80 -1.02
N LYS A 58 13.82 -3.36 -0.64
CA LYS A 58 13.88 -4.67 0.03
C LYS A 58 13.73 -4.49 1.53
N GLU A 59 12.94 -5.35 2.11
CA GLU A 59 12.59 -5.37 3.52
C GLU A 59 13.14 -6.63 4.17
N THR A 60 13.90 -6.44 5.24
CA THR A 60 14.42 -7.52 6.10
C THR A 60 14.31 -7.10 7.56
N GLU A 61 14.55 -8.01 8.50
CA GLU A 61 14.55 -7.74 9.95
C GLU A 61 15.81 -6.93 10.35
N TYR A 62 15.77 -5.75 10.74
CA TYR A 62 14.78 -4.67 10.72
C TYR A 62 15.34 -3.54 9.88
N ARG A 63 15.29 -3.67 8.57
CA ARG A 63 15.98 -2.75 7.64
C ARG A 63 15.22 -2.57 6.34
N LEU A 64 15.29 -1.37 5.81
CA LEU A 64 14.92 -1.03 4.44
C LEU A 64 16.18 -0.88 3.59
N ASN A 65 16.17 -1.42 2.39
CA ASN A 65 17.28 -1.27 1.45
C ASN A 65 16.79 -0.88 0.05
N PRO A 66 17.06 0.35 -0.42
CA PRO A 66 17.79 1.43 0.26
C PRO A 66 16.95 2.13 1.35
N ALA A 67 17.59 2.51 2.48
CA ALA A 67 16.97 3.33 3.52
C ALA A 67 17.02 4.84 3.21
N LYS A 68 17.88 5.27 2.28
CA LYS A 68 17.99 6.66 1.84
C LYS A 68 17.80 6.75 0.34
N ILE A 69 16.76 7.46 -0.08
CA ILE A 69 16.36 7.58 -1.48
C ILE A 69 16.34 9.06 -1.86
N THR A 70 16.96 9.40 -2.99
CA THR A 70 16.92 10.75 -3.55
C THR A 70 16.26 10.73 -4.91
N LEU A 71 15.21 11.53 -5.07
CA LEU A 71 14.46 11.72 -6.30
C LEU A 71 14.75 13.12 -6.84
N ASN A 72 14.96 13.25 -8.14
CA ASN A 72 15.45 14.49 -8.74
C ASN A 72 14.36 15.52 -9.05
N LYS A 73 13.09 15.13 -8.99
CA LYS A 73 11.96 16.03 -9.26
C LYS A 73 10.68 15.52 -8.59
N PRO A 74 9.68 16.39 -8.37
CA PRO A 74 8.33 15.98 -8.02
C PRO A 74 7.69 15.12 -9.10
N GLY A 75 6.75 14.24 -8.72
CA GLY A 75 6.03 13.39 -9.66
C GLY A 75 5.46 12.13 -9.04
N THR A 76 4.88 11.28 -9.87
CA THR A 76 4.32 10.00 -9.43
C THR A 76 5.41 8.92 -9.52
N TYR A 77 5.59 8.21 -8.43
CA TYR A 77 6.57 7.12 -8.26
C TYR A 77 5.86 5.85 -7.84
N VAL A 78 6.46 4.71 -8.17
CA VAL A 78 6.07 3.41 -7.64
C VAL A 78 7.21 2.92 -6.76
N PHE A 79 6.92 2.64 -5.50
CA PHE A 79 7.81 1.94 -4.59
C PHE A 79 7.39 0.48 -4.58
N LYS A 80 8.25 -0.38 -5.11
CA LYS A 80 8.05 -1.82 -5.08
C LYS A 80 8.69 -2.37 -3.82
N ALA A 81 7.88 -2.61 -2.81
CA ALA A 81 8.30 -3.27 -1.59
C ALA A 81 8.42 -4.79 -1.83
N GLU A 82 9.50 -5.38 -1.40
CA GLU A 82 9.77 -6.81 -1.47
C GLU A 82 10.24 -7.31 -0.10
N ASN A 83 9.45 -8.17 0.52
CA ASN A 83 9.84 -8.80 1.78
C ASN A 83 10.83 -9.95 1.49
N THR A 84 12.10 -9.69 1.72
CA THR A 84 13.20 -10.67 1.61
C THR A 84 13.62 -11.23 2.97
N GLY A 85 12.90 -10.87 4.03
CA GLY A 85 13.05 -11.40 5.39
C GLY A 85 12.10 -12.56 5.68
N ASN A 86 11.95 -12.87 6.97
CA ASN A 86 11.09 -13.97 7.44
C ASN A 86 9.87 -13.47 8.22
N ALA A 87 9.95 -12.30 8.84
CA ALA A 87 8.82 -11.67 9.52
C ALA A 87 7.87 -11.00 8.50
N THR A 88 6.67 -10.67 8.94
CA THR A 88 5.75 -9.84 8.14
C THR A 88 6.24 -8.40 8.14
N HIS A 89 6.23 -7.77 6.98
CA HIS A 89 6.61 -6.36 6.79
C HIS A 89 5.56 -5.61 5.98
N ALA A 90 5.61 -4.29 6.01
CA ALA A 90 4.87 -3.40 5.12
C ALA A 90 5.70 -2.13 4.91
N LEU A 91 5.50 -1.44 3.79
CA LEU A 91 6.16 -0.19 3.50
C LEU A 91 5.16 0.96 3.63
N GLU A 92 5.44 1.88 4.53
CA GLU A 92 4.71 3.13 4.67
C GLU A 92 5.58 4.32 4.25
N ILE A 93 4.95 5.30 3.59
CA ILE A 93 5.56 6.58 3.22
C ILE A 93 4.71 7.69 3.80
N GLU A 94 5.33 8.51 4.65
CA GLU A 94 4.67 9.59 5.37
C GLU A 94 5.38 10.94 5.16
N GLY A 95 4.60 12.01 5.08
CA GLY A 95 5.11 13.39 5.06
C GLY A 95 4.34 14.30 4.12
N LYS A 96 4.40 15.62 4.36
CA LYS A 96 3.74 16.63 3.53
C LYS A 96 2.22 16.44 3.36
N GLY A 97 1.56 15.81 4.34
CA GLY A 97 0.14 15.47 4.30
C GLY A 97 -0.18 14.24 3.45
N LEU A 98 0.81 13.45 3.11
CA LEU A 98 0.70 12.12 2.54
C LEU A 98 0.94 11.09 3.66
N GLU A 99 0.16 10.03 3.65
CA GLU A 99 0.33 8.82 4.46
C GLU A 99 -0.24 7.67 3.62
N GLU A 100 0.63 6.85 3.09
CA GLU A 100 0.25 5.75 2.19
C GLU A 100 1.11 4.53 2.52
N GLU A 101 0.47 3.36 2.58
CA GLU A 101 1.15 2.11 2.91
C GLU A 101 0.80 0.96 1.96
N THR A 102 1.63 -0.07 1.92
CA THR A 102 1.30 -1.35 1.30
C THR A 102 0.42 -2.17 2.25
N LYS A 103 -0.22 -3.20 1.73
CA LYS A 103 -0.70 -4.29 2.59
C LYS A 103 0.49 -4.99 3.27
N ASP A 104 0.20 -5.76 4.31
CA ASP A 104 1.17 -6.68 4.93
C ASP A 104 1.72 -7.67 3.91
N LEU A 105 3.04 -7.84 3.94
CA LEU A 105 3.81 -8.74 3.08
C LEU A 105 4.42 -9.85 3.93
N ASN A 106 4.00 -11.08 3.70
CA ASN A 106 4.69 -12.23 4.25
C ASN A 106 6.01 -12.48 3.49
N ALA A 107 6.88 -13.33 4.06
CA ALA A 107 8.17 -13.69 3.45
C ALA A 107 8.04 -14.05 1.96
N GLY A 108 8.85 -13.42 1.12
CA GLY A 108 8.87 -13.59 -0.34
C GLY A 108 7.76 -12.88 -1.11
N GLN A 109 6.88 -12.14 -0.44
CA GLN A 109 5.83 -11.36 -1.11
C GLN A 109 6.32 -9.96 -1.50
N SER A 110 5.64 -9.37 -2.48
CA SER A 110 5.87 -7.99 -2.91
C SER A 110 4.56 -7.24 -3.12
N ALA A 111 4.63 -5.92 -3.04
CA ALA A 111 3.55 -5.02 -3.42
C ALA A 111 4.10 -3.72 -4.02
N ASP A 112 3.31 -3.09 -4.86
CA ASP A 112 3.60 -1.79 -5.43
C ASP A 112 2.80 -0.71 -4.69
N LEU A 113 3.52 0.31 -4.18
CA LEU A 113 2.96 1.49 -3.57
C LEU A 113 3.13 2.67 -4.53
N LYS A 114 2.03 3.12 -5.14
CA LYS A 114 2.04 4.22 -6.10
C LYS A 114 1.69 5.52 -5.39
N VAL A 115 2.62 6.47 -5.35
CA VAL A 115 2.47 7.75 -4.66
C VAL A 115 2.86 8.93 -5.53
N THR A 116 2.22 10.08 -5.33
CA THR A 116 2.61 11.34 -5.96
C THR A 116 3.29 12.23 -4.93
N LEU A 117 4.58 12.47 -5.14
CA LEU A 117 5.45 13.19 -4.23
C LEU A 117 5.73 14.60 -4.73
N LYS A 118 5.57 15.58 -3.83
CA LYS A 118 6.03 16.97 -4.00
C LYS A 118 7.48 17.09 -3.57
N ALA A 119 8.15 18.18 -3.92
CA ALA A 119 9.49 18.46 -3.40
C ALA A 119 9.48 18.55 -1.88
N GLY A 120 10.46 17.93 -1.25
CA GLY A 120 10.60 17.85 0.21
C GLY A 120 11.12 16.52 0.69
N THR A 121 11.04 16.31 1.99
CA THR A 121 11.48 15.09 2.67
C THR A 121 10.27 14.34 3.20
N TYR A 122 10.31 13.03 3.04
CA TYR A 122 9.33 12.05 3.51
C TYR A 122 10.06 11.00 4.34
N GLU A 123 9.36 10.43 5.30
CA GLU A 123 9.81 9.24 6.02
C GLU A 123 9.30 7.99 5.30
N ILE A 124 10.07 6.92 5.34
CA ILE A 124 9.66 5.58 4.96
C ILE A 124 9.97 4.64 6.11
N TYR A 125 9.06 3.74 6.42
CA TYR A 125 9.26 2.80 7.53
C TYR A 125 8.34 1.59 7.41
N CYS A 126 8.59 0.58 8.25
CA CYS A 126 7.67 -0.54 8.45
C CYS A 126 6.75 -0.23 9.63
N PRO A 127 5.41 -0.15 9.42
CA PRO A 127 4.45 0.12 10.49
C PRO A 127 4.12 -1.12 11.33
N VAL A 128 4.52 -2.32 10.87
CA VAL A 128 4.20 -3.59 11.55
C VAL A 128 4.87 -3.66 12.91
N ASP A 129 4.09 -3.96 13.95
CA ASP A 129 4.54 -4.12 15.33
C ASP A 129 5.46 -2.97 15.79
N SER A 130 6.67 -3.31 16.25
CA SER A 130 7.68 -2.34 16.69
C SER A 130 8.88 -2.27 15.75
N HIS A 131 8.72 -2.61 14.47
CA HIS A 131 9.83 -2.70 13.53
C HIS A 131 10.51 -1.35 13.28
N ARG A 132 9.73 -0.27 13.22
CA ARG A 132 10.27 1.09 13.12
C ARG A 132 11.23 1.42 14.28
N GLN A 133 10.84 1.09 15.54
CA GLN A 133 11.67 1.32 16.72
C GLN A 133 12.95 0.47 16.73
N GLN A 134 12.98 -0.60 15.96
CA GLN A 134 14.15 -1.47 15.77
C GLN A 134 15.05 -1.01 14.63
N GLY A 135 14.73 0.12 13.98
CA GLY A 135 15.54 0.74 12.94
C GLY A 135 15.05 0.47 11.51
N MET A 136 13.83 -0.09 11.35
CA MET A 136 13.25 -0.33 10.03
C MET A 136 12.59 0.94 9.48
N GLU A 137 13.44 1.95 9.27
CA GLU A 137 13.05 3.27 8.79
C GLU A 137 14.08 3.87 7.84
N GLY A 138 13.68 4.91 7.12
CA GLY A 138 14.50 5.57 6.14
C GLY A 138 13.91 6.92 5.70
N THR A 139 14.47 7.47 4.62
CA THR A 139 14.10 8.81 4.15
C THR A 139 14.06 8.86 2.63
N VAL A 140 13.02 9.50 2.09
CA VAL A 140 12.92 9.89 0.67
C VAL A 140 13.05 11.40 0.57
N THR A 141 14.07 11.88 -0.14
CA THR A 141 14.25 13.29 -0.45
C THR A 141 13.90 13.55 -1.91
N VAL A 142 12.91 14.41 -2.14
CA VAL A 142 12.51 14.84 -3.48
C VAL A 142 13.03 16.24 -3.72
N LYS A 143 13.95 16.39 -4.68
CA LYS A 143 14.49 17.70 -5.08
C LYS A 143 13.45 18.50 -5.84
N GLN A 144 13.57 19.85 -5.82
CA GLN A 144 12.92 20.71 -6.79
C GLN A 144 13.47 20.34 -8.16
N GLY A 145 12.62 19.95 -9.09
CA GLY A 145 13.08 19.76 -10.47
C GLY A 145 13.75 21.04 -10.97
N SER A 146 14.93 20.92 -11.58
CA SER A 146 15.52 22.05 -12.30
C SER A 146 14.56 22.38 -13.44
N SER A 147 13.80 23.47 -13.33
CA SER A 147 13.26 24.16 -14.48
C SER A 147 14.48 24.70 -15.24
N GLY A 148 14.83 24.05 -16.35
CA GLY A 148 15.85 24.58 -17.25
C GLY A 148 15.43 25.96 -17.73
N GLY A 149 15.84 26.99 -16.99
CA GLY A 149 15.82 28.36 -17.47
C GLY A 149 16.83 28.45 -18.60
N GLY A 150 16.38 28.28 -19.82
CA GLY A 150 17.15 28.70 -20.98
C GLY A 150 17.34 30.23 -20.90
N SER A 151 18.46 30.66 -20.35
CA SER A 151 18.96 31.99 -20.53
C SER A 151 19.38 32.13 -21.98
N GLY A 152 18.47 32.57 -22.81
CA GLY A 152 18.81 33.11 -24.12
C GLY A 152 19.56 34.43 -23.91
N GLY A 153 20.89 34.36 -23.94
CA GLY A 153 21.74 35.50 -24.07
C GLY A 153 21.65 36.00 -25.51
N TYR A 154 21.37 37.28 -25.66
CA TYR A 154 21.55 38.02 -26.90
C TYR A 154 23.01 38.45 -26.98
#